data_a5a01a9a541f5d74374c5fa27deed601
#
_entry.id   a5a01a9a541f5d74374c5fa27deed601
#
_cell.length_a   1.000
_cell.length_b   1.000
_cell.length_c   1.000
_cell.angle_alpha   90.00
_cell.angle_beta   90.00
_cell.angle_gamma   90.00
#
_symmetry.space_group_name_H-M   'P 1'
#
loop_
_entity.id
_entity.type
_entity.pdbx_description
1 polymer ?
#
loop_
_entity_poly.entity_id
_entity_poly.type
_entity_poly.pdbx_seq_one_letter_code
_entity_poly.pdbx_strand_id
1 'polypeptide(L)'
;MTRGSPAGLTIARDDHDIGDYLELLAAIGQDFTMSLDIDETLRNTLGRIMAYLDAEAASLFMLTNNDTEIVCRVCVGASDITGLRLKYGQGIVGESIAEEACLMVRDVRADPRFHRAVDEATGFITRSILCAPMTVKGLHLGAIEVLNKRGGDGLFDERDRQVLRALASSAAMAIRNATLTRSLVEQQRVQRELELVAELQQHLLPKRQPASFPVHGLNLPARTVSGDFYDFFPVGDGRISFTLGDVTGKGIQAALLMAKASSLARCLGKTIHRPGELLGVINREICDSATRGMFVTMVVGLYEPDTGKVTLANAGHEPPLLIYPDGSRRTFPAEAPPVGISPELFPDARFPEVEAQLGHGSLYVFSDGVTEGRIGGGEQLGADGLETLLRSLSGLPAAERLEVIASKFVHPDTPLHDDLTIMVIEEPRAGERP
;
A
#
# COMPACT_ATOMS: atom_id res chain seq x y z
N MET A 1 -17.44 79.99 35.36
CA MET A 1 -16.43 78.98 35.67
C MET A 1 -17.14 77.70 35.96
N THR A 2 -17.29 76.85 34.97
CA THR A 2 -17.88 75.51 35.10
C THR A 2 -16.95 74.53 34.35
N ARG A 3 -16.30 73.72 35.16
CA ARG A 3 -15.42 72.64 34.65
C ARG A 3 -16.26 71.49 34.15
N GLY A 4 -16.09 71.11 32.86
CA GLY A 4 -16.57 69.90 32.31
C GLY A 4 -15.80 68.69 32.75
N SER A 5 -16.48 67.65 33.16
CA SER A 5 -15.94 66.33 33.42
C SER A 5 -15.64 65.59 32.15
N PRO A 6 -14.50 64.91 32.01
CA PRO A 6 -14.26 64.12 30.78
C PRO A 6 -15.00 62.80 30.87
N ALA A 7 -15.61 62.41 29.75
CA ALA A 7 -16.21 61.11 29.54
C ALA A 7 -15.15 60.01 29.69
N GLY A 8 -15.37 59.13 30.68
CA GLY A 8 -14.53 57.92 30.86
C GLY A 8 -14.73 56.98 29.66
N LEU A 9 -13.64 56.69 28.98
CA LEU A 9 -13.54 55.63 28.01
C LEU A 9 -13.79 54.27 28.69
N THR A 10 -14.84 53.61 28.30
CA THR A 10 -15.12 52.21 28.68
C THR A 10 -14.30 51.31 27.75
N ILE A 11 -13.01 51.12 28.02
CA ILE A 11 -12.09 50.25 27.27
C ILE A 11 -11.89 48.88 27.93
N ALA A 12 -12.51 48.60 29.08
CA ALA A 12 -12.19 47.43 29.91
C ALA A 12 -12.99 46.13 29.59
N ARG A 13 -13.90 46.11 28.61
CA ARG A 13 -14.66 44.91 28.25
C ARG A 13 -14.17 44.20 26.97
N ASP A 14 -13.49 44.90 26.07
CA ASP A 14 -13.04 44.32 24.80
C ASP A 14 -11.75 43.52 24.91
N ASP A 15 -10.84 43.81 25.83
CA ASP A 15 -9.55 43.12 25.94
C ASP A 15 -9.64 41.71 26.54
N HIS A 16 -10.61 41.44 27.43
CA HIS A 16 -10.84 40.10 27.98
C HIS A 16 -11.43 39.16 26.96
N ASP A 17 -12.29 39.65 26.10
CA ASP A 17 -12.99 38.88 25.08
C ASP A 17 -12.07 38.45 23.90
N ILE A 18 -11.06 39.25 23.56
CA ILE A 18 -10.02 38.91 22.57
C ILE A 18 -9.04 37.86 23.12
N GLY A 19 -8.70 37.94 24.42
CA GLY A 19 -7.84 36.96 25.10
C GLY A 19 -8.46 35.58 25.08
N ASP A 20 -9.72 35.44 25.50
CA ASP A 20 -10.47 34.18 25.53
C ASP A 20 -10.64 33.55 24.12
N TYR A 21 -10.84 34.41 23.10
CA TYR A 21 -10.90 33.95 21.70
C TYR A 21 -9.57 33.38 21.21
N LEU A 22 -8.45 34.04 21.47
CA LEU A 22 -7.12 33.59 21.10
C LEU A 22 -6.71 32.31 21.84
N GLU A 23 -7.07 32.21 23.14
CA GLU A 23 -6.87 30.97 23.90
C GLU A 23 -7.68 29.80 23.32
N LEU A 24 -8.93 30.02 22.92
CA LEU A 24 -9.76 29.00 22.30
C LEU A 24 -9.19 28.53 20.95
N LEU A 25 -8.73 29.47 20.11
CA LEU A 25 -8.06 29.14 18.83
C LEU A 25 -6.79 28.31 19.06
N ALA A 26 -5.97 28.68 20.02
CA ALA A 26 -4.74 27.97 20.36
C ALA A 26 -5.03 26.56 20.90
N ALA A 27 -6.03 26.44 21.79
CA ALA A 27 -6.44 25.18 22.36
C ALA A 27 -6.98 24.18 21.31
N ILE A 28 -7.75 24.66 20.33
CA ILE A 28 -8.22 23.81 19.20
C ILE A 28 -7.02 23.22 18.47
N GLY A 29 -5.99 24.01 18.17
CA GLY A 29 -4.79 23.52 17.49
C GLY A 29 -4.00 22.50 18.30
N GLN A 30 -3.90 22.69 19.63
CA GLN A 30 -3.15 21.80 20.51
C GLN A 30 -3.87 20.48 20.80
N ASP A 31 -5.17 20.52 21.07
CA ASP A 31 -5.96 19.35 21.44
C ASP A 31 -5.89 18.25 20.34
N PHE A 32 -5.93 18.64 19.05
CA PHE A 32 -5.80 17.70 17.92
C PHE A 32 -4.39 17.14 17.71
N THR A 33 -3.36 17.79 18.25
CA THR A 33 -1.98 17.31 18.11
C THR A 33 -1.62 16.28 19.17
N MET A 34 -2.28 16.31 20.31
CA MET A 34 -1.92 15.52 21.49
C MET A 34 -2.83 14.32 21.74
N SER A 35 -4.01 14.25 21.12
CA SER A 35 -5.01 13.22 21.38
C SER A 35 -4.94 12.06 20.40
N LEU A 36 -5.04 10.84 20.94
CA LEU A 36 -5.21 9.58 20.16
C LEU A 36 -6.68 9.34 19.76
N ASP A 37 -7.65 9.94 20.46
CA ASP A 37 -9.08 9.82 20.18
C ASP A 37 -9.63 11.11 19.55
N ILE A 38 -9.86 11.04 18.25
CA ILE A 38 -10.38 12.17 17.46
C ILE A 38 -11.80 12.55 17.93
N ASP A 39 -12.65 11.59 18.26
CA ASP A 39 -14.04 11.86 18.62
C ASP A 39 -14.16 12.55 19.99
N GLU A 40 -13.33 12.15 20.94
CA GLU A 40 -13.25 12.85 22.23
C GLU A 40 -12.73 14.29 22.05
N THR A 41 -11.70 14.47 21.23
CA THR A 41 -11.15 15.81 20.91
C THR A 41 -12.17 16.70 20.23
N LEU A 42 -12.90 16.17 19.24
CA LEU A 42 -13.99 16.88 18.56
C LEU A 42 -15.09 17.29 19.56
N ARG A 43 -15.47 16.40 20.49
CA ARG A 43 -16.49 16.69 21.52
C ARG A 43 -16.04 17.81 22.46
N ASN A 44 -14.79 17.77 22.94
CA ASN A 44 -14.25 18.79 23.82
C ASN A 44 -14.16 20.16 23.11
N THR A 45 -13.67 20.17 21.87
CA THR A 45 -13.62 21.37 21.02
C THR A 45 -15.01 21.96 20.79
N LEU A 46 -15.98 21.13 20.45
CA LEU A 46 -17.35 21.55 20.21
C LEU A 46 -17.97 22.11 21.47
N GLY A 47 -17.73 21.49 22.64
CA GLY A 47 -18.19 21.97 23.94
C GLY A 47 -17.63 23.37 24.28
N ARG A 48 -16.37 23.64 23.99
CA ARG A 48 -15.74 24.97 24.17
C ARG A 48 -16.34 26.01 23.21
N ILE A 49 -16.57 25.66 21.94
CA ILE A 49 -17.23 26.53 20.95
C ILE A 49 -18.66 26.89 21.44
N MET A 50 -19.42 25.88 21.87
CA MET A 50 -20.77 26.04 22.40
C MET A 50 -20.78 26.98 23.61
N ALA A 51 -19.87 26.78 24.55
CA ALA A 51 -19.75 27.60 25.75
C ALA A 51 -19.36 29.05 25.45
N TYR A 52 -18.41 29.27 24.55
CA TYR A 52 -17.94 30.60 24.13
C TYR A 52 -19.05 31.43 23.47
N LEU A 53 -19.88 30.77 22.61
CA LEU A 53 -21.00 31.39 21.90
C LEU A 53 -22.28 31.45 22.73
N ASP A 54 -22.23 30.97 23.99
CA ASP A 54 -23.37 30.90 24.93
C ASP A 54 -24.61 30.21 24.27
N ALA A 55 -24.36 29.07 23.57
CA ALA A 55 -25.38 28.30 22.89
C ALA A 55 -25.92 27.16 23.77
N GLU A 56 -27.14 26.67 23.49
CA GLU A 56 -27.76 25.53 24.21
C GLU A 56 -27.27 24.18 23.72
N ALA A 57 -26.96 24.07 22.42
CA ALA A 57 -26.45 22.86 21.82
C ALA A 57 -25.48 23.21 20.66
N ALA A 58 -24.64 22.25 20.34
CA ALA A 58 -23.75 22.31 19.18
C ALA A 58 -23.59 20.93 18.53
N SER A 59 -23.45 20.90 17.23
CA SER A 59 -23.27 19.68 16.43
C SER A 59 -22.17 19.88 15.41
N LEU A 60 -21.36 18.85 15.21
CA LEU A 60 -20.32 18.79 14.18
C LEU A 60 -20.69 17.71 13.17
N PHE A 61 -20.87 18.12 11.96
CA PHE A 61 -21.20 17.27 10.83
C PHE A 61 -19.99 17.11 9.93
N MET A 62 -19.76 15.87 9.47
CA MET A 62 -18.69 15.53 8.55
C MET A 62 -19.24 15.01 7.24
N LEU A 63 -18.63 15.39 6.11
CA LEU A 63 -18.89 14.77 4.82
C LEU A 63 -18.41 13.31 4.82
N THR A 64 -19.16 12.43 4.17
CA THR A 64 -18.73 11.06 3.90
C THR A 64 -17.70 11.03 2.76
N ASN A 65 -16.96 9.93 2.65
CA ASN A 65 -15.92 9.77 1.61
C ASN A 65 -16.45 9.91 0.16
N ASN A 66 -17.77 9.84 -0.06
CA ASN A 66 -18.39 9.96 -1.39
C ASN A 66 -18.98 11.33 -1.65
N ASP A 67 -18.83 12.30 -0.75
CA ASP A 67 -19.37 13.67 -0.81
C ASP A 67 -20.91 13.74 -1.09
N THR A 68 -21.62 12.66 -0.80
CA THR A 68 -23.07 12.57 -1.07
C THR A 68 -23.90 12.72 0.18
N GLU A 69 -23.35 12.40 1.35
CA GLU A 69 -24.01 12.44 2.64
C GLU A 69 -23.17 13.19 3.67
N ILE A 70 -23.87 13.77 4.63
CA ILE A 70 -23.31 14.47 5.78
C ILE A 70 -23.76 13.71 7.02
N VAL A 71 -22.84 13.40 7.93
CA VAL A 71 -23.13 12.63 9.15
C VAL A 71 -22.77 13.46 10.38
N CYS A 72 -23.70 13.56 11.34
CA CYS A 72 -23.38 14.11 12.65
C CYS A 72 -22.36 13.21 13.34
N ARG A 73 -21.14 13.69 13.46
CA ARG A 73 -20.03 12.94 14.06
C ARG A 73 -20.03 13.07 15.58
N VAL A 74 -20.28 14.28 16.06
CA VAL A 74 -20.30 14.62 17.48
C VAL A 74 -21.36 15.69 17.73
N CYS A 75 -22.03 15.62 18.87
CA CYS A 75 -22.90 16.68 19.37
C CYS A 75 -22.72 16.89 20.88
N VAL A 76 -23.04 18.08 21.33
CA VAL A 76 -23.01 18.51 22.74
C VAL A 76 -24.28 19.29 23.04
N GLY A 77 -24.95 18.98 24.14
CA GLY A 77 -26.22 19.59 24.56
C GLY A 77 -27.20 18.57 25.11
N ALA A 78 -28.48 18.94 25.16
CA ALA A 78 -29.52 18.14 25.81
C ALA A 78 -29.94 16.88 25.02
N SER A 79 -29.63 16.82 23.72
CA SER A 79 -30.07 15.71 22.85
C SER A 79 -28.89 15.15 22.08
N ASP A 80 -28.82 13.82 21.98
CA ASP A 80 -27.79 13.13 21.19
C ASP A 80 -28.34 12.81 19.80
N ILE A 81 -27.75 13.44 18.78
CA ILE A 81 -28.05 13.20 17.35
C ILE A 81 -26.84 12.59 16.62
N THR A 82 -25.88 12.04 17.34
CA THR A 82 -24.72 11.36 16.75
C THR A 82 -25.18 10.26 15.79
N GLY A 83 -24.64 10.25 14.56
CA GLY A 83 -25.02 9.30 13.51
C GLY A 83 -26.17 9.76 12.62
N LEU A 84 -26.84 10.89 12.91
CA LEU A 84 -27.84 11.49 12.01
C LEU A 84 -27.23 11.75 10.63
N ARG A 85 -27.92 11.33 9.58
CA ARG A 85 -27.50 11.48 8.18
C ARG A 85 -28.37 12.47 7.45
N LEU A 86 -27.72 13.36 6.71
CA LEU A 86 -28.34 14.33 5.81
C LEU A 86 -27.75 14.16 4.42
N LYS A 87 -28.52 14.49 3.38
CA LYS A 87 -27.94 14.56 2.02
C LYS A 87 -27.13 15.85 1.86
N TYR A 88 -26.12 15.81 0.99
CA TYR A 88 -25.39 17.02 0.60
C TYR A 88 -26.37 18.09 0.09
N GLY A 89 -26.21 19.33 0.55
CA GLY A 89 -27.14 20.43 0.23
C GLY A 89 -28.47 20.42 0.97
N GLN A 90 -28.74 19.42 1.84
CA GLN A 90 -30.00 19.32 2.57
C GLN A 90 -29.93 20.07 3.91
N GLY A 91 -30.93 20.90 4.15
CA GLY A 91 -31.06 21.66 5.39
C GLY A 91 -30.02 22.78 5.51
N ILE A 92 -30.01 23.44 6.67
CA ILE A 92 -29.10 24.57 6.92
C ILE A 92 -27.64 24.12 6.90
N VAL A 93 -27.35 22.95 7.46
CA VAL A 93 -25.99 22.36 7.47
C VAL A 93 -25.52 22.04 6.07
N GLY A 94 -26.34 21.34 5.28
CA GLY A 94 -25.99 20.96 3.92
C GLY A 94 -25.81 22.15 2.99
N GLU A 95 -26.64 23.15 3.12
CA GLU A 95 -26.54 24.38 2.32
C GLU A 95 -25.33 25.23 2.74
N SER A 96 -25.04 25.33 4.04
CA SER A 96 -23.83 26.01 4.54
C SER A 96 -22.56 25.40 3.92
N ILE A 97 -22.48 24.08 3.76
CA ILE A 97 -21.38 23.40 3.10
C ILE A 97 -21.37 23.69 1.60
N ALA A 98 -22.53 23.55 0.94
CA ALA A 98 -22.65 23.69 -0.51
C ALA A 98 -22.37 25.12 -0.99
N GLU A 99 -22.78 26.14 -0.23
CA GLU A 99 -22.55 27.55 -0.55
C GLU A 99 -21.23 28.11 0.02
N GLU A 100 -20.48 27.33 0.79
CA GLU A 100 -19.30 27.78 1.54
C GLU A 100 -19.59 29.01 2.42
N ALA A 101 -20.82 29.12 2.92
CA ALA A 101 -21.30 30.30 3.62
C ALA A 101 -21.65 29.98 5.07
N CYS A 102 -21.29 30.90 5.96
CA CYS A 102 -21.75 30.86 7.35
C CYS A 102 -23.20 31.38 7.37
N LEU A 103 -24.16 30.47 7.64
CA LEU A 103 -25.59 30.76 7.66
C LEU A 103 -26.07 31.09 9.08
N MET A 104 -26.81 32.17 9.22
CA MET A 104 -27.40 32.62 10.47
C MET A 104 -28.94 32.69 10.30
N VAL A 105 -29.66 31.84 11.03
CA VAL A 105 -31.11 31.79 11.02
C VAL A 105 -31.64 32.26 12.39
N ARG A 106 -32.24 33.41 12.39
CA ARG A 106 -32.74 34.04 13.63
C ARG A 106 -34.11 33.53 14.11
N ASP A 107 -34.94 33.03 13.18
CA ASP A 107 -36.19 32.35 13.47
C ASP A 107 -36.35 31.14 12.54
N VAL A 108 -36.10 29.95 13.07
CA VAL A 108 -36.19 28.69 12.30
C VAL A 108 -37.59 28.37 11.82
N ARG A 109 -38.63 28.92 12.45
CA ARG A 109 -40.04 28.65 12.07
C ARG A 109 -40.39 29.32 10.75
N ALA A 110 -39.70 30.41 10.41
CA ALA A 110 -39.86 31.16 9.17
C ALA A 110 -38.96 30.65 8.03
N ASP A 111 -37.98 29.78 8.34
CA ASP A 111 -37.00 29.29 7.37
C ASP A 111 -37.46 27.94 6.78
N PRO A 112 -37.68 27.85 5.45
CA PRO A 112 -38.16 26.63 4.81
C PRO A 112 -37.11 25.52 4.79
N ARG A 113 -35.82 25.82 5.05
CA ARG A 113 -34.72 24.85 5.10
C ARG A 113 -34.69 24.08 6.41
N PHE A 114 -35.37 24.57 7.44
CA PHE A 114 -35.38 23.94 8.76
C PHE A 114 -36.15 22.61 8.78
N HIS A 115 -35.46 21.53 9.20
CA HIS A 115 -36.05 20.20 9.33
C HIS A 115 -36.61 19.95 10.71
N ARG A 116 -37.91 20.12 10.88
CA ARG A 116 -38.63 19.91 12.16
C ARG A 116 -38.58 18.47 12.68
N ALA A 117 -38.37 17.49 11.81
CA ALA A 117 -38.34 16.09 12.18
C ALA A 117 -37.28 15.75 13.26
N VAL A 118 -36.18 16.51 13.30
CA VAL A 118 -35.13 16.32 14.32
C VAL A 118 -35.63 16.80 15.68
N ASP A 119 -36.27 17.98 15.74
CA ASP A 119 -36.87 18.50 16.95
C ASP A 119 -38.00 17.57 17.48
N GLU A 120 -38.86 17.07 16.58
CA GLU A 120 -39.90 16.13 16.92
C GLU A 120 -39.37 14.81 17.49
N ALA A 121 -38.29 14.30 16.94
CA ALA A 121 -37.68 13.04 17.37
C ALA A 121 -36.90 13.17 18.70
N THR A 122 -36.32 14.35 18.96
CA THR A 122 -35.43 14.59 20.12
C THR A 122 -36.14 15.30 21.28
N GLY A 123 -37.28 15.96 21.01
CA GLY A 123 -37.97 16.84 21.97
C GLY A 123 -37.24 18.18 22.19
N PHE A 124 -36.17 18.45 21.45
CA PHE A 124 -35.45 19.73 21.49
C PHE A 124 -36.27 20.80 20.74
N ILE A 125 -36.28 22.03 21.22
CA ILE A 125 -36.96 23.14 20.56
C ILE A 125 -35.93 24.10 20.01
N THR A 126 -35.70 24.02 18.72
CA THR A 126 -34.78 24.92 18.01
C THR A 126 -35.49 26.27 17.75
N ARG A 127 -34.79 27.36 18.06
CA ARG A 127 -35.29 28.74 17.88
C ARG A 127 -34.39 29.53 16.90
N SER A 128 -33.10 29.44 17.08
CA SER A 128 -32.08 30.12 16.26
C SER A 128 -30.93 29.19 15.95
N ILE A 129 -30.35 29.32 14.75
CA ILE A 129 -29.23 28.51 14.28
C ILE A 129 -28.12 29.43 13.75
N LEU A 130 -26.88 29.04 14.09
CA LEU A 130 -25.71 29.58 13.43
C LEU A 130 -24.84 28.39 12.96
N CYS A 131 -24.62 28.31 11.64
CA CYS A 131 -23.89 27.19 11.02
C CYS A 131 -22.75 27.71 10.18
N ALA A 132 -21.56 27.19 10.37
CA ALA A 132 -20.36 27.56 9.64
C ALA A 132 -19.71 26.33 8.94
N PRO A 133 -19.36 26.44 7.66
CA PRO A 133 -18.71 25.35 6.95
C PRO A 133 -17.27 25.16 7.43
N MET A 134 -16.84 23.91 7.49
CA MET A 134 -15.45 23.51 7.74
C MET A 134 -14.78 23.25 6.40
N THR A 135 -14.11 24.28 5.86
CA THR A 135 -13.47 24.22 4.53
C THR A 135 -11.98 24.56 4.64
N VAL A 136 -11.13 23.81 3.96
CA VAL A 136 -9.68 24.04 3.88
C VAL A 136 -9.22 24.00 2.43
N LYS A 137 -8.79 25.13 1.88
CA LYS A 137 -8.29 25.24 0.48
C LYS A 137 -9.25 24.62 -0.54
N GLY A 138 -10.56 24.90 -0.42
CA GLY A 138 -11.59 24.39 -1.32
C GLY A 138 -12.01 22.93 -1.06
N LEU A 139 -11.46 22.27 -0.04
CA LEU A 139 -11.91 20.96 0.39
C LEU A 139 -12.94 21.11 1.51
N HIS A 140 -14.15 20.63 1.28
CA HIS A 140 -15.21 20.62 2.27
C HIS A 140 -15.04 19.41 3.19
N LEU A 141 -14.93 19.65 4.50
CA LEU A 141 -14.85 18.59 5.50
C LEU A 141 -16.20 18.36 6.19
N GLY A 142 -17.02 19.41 6.27
CA GLY A 142 -18.30 19.37 6.97
C GLY A 142 -18.74 20.76 7.43
N ALA A 143 -19.49 20.83 8.54
CA ALA A 143 -19.91 22.07 9.18
C ALA A 143 -20.02 21.93 10.70
N ILE A 144 -19.90 23.06 11.38
CA ILE A 144 -20.25 23.22 12.81
C ILE A 144 -21.53 24.03 12.88
N GLU A 145 -22.50 23.50 13.60
CA GLU A 145 -23.78 24.14 13.89
C GLU A 145 -23.90 24.39 15.39
N VAL A 146 -24.32 25.58 15.76
CA VAL A 146 -24.69 25.94 17.15
C VAL A 146 -26.14 26.41 17.20
N LEU A 147 -26.86 26.01 18.25
CA LEU A 147 -28.29 26.16 18.38
C LEU A 147 -28.63 26.98 19.62
N ASN A 148 -29.60 27.88 19.47
CA ASN A 148 -30.24 28.61 20.56
C ASN A 148 -29.25 29.41 21.43
N LYS A 149 -29.00 30.65 21.14
CA LYS A 149 -28.24 31.53 22.02
C LYS A 149 -28.99 31.74 23.33
N ARG A 150 -28.29 31.70 24.48
CA ARG A 150 -28.90 31.85 25.81
C ARG A 150 -29.01 33.31 26.26
N GLY A 151 -27.95 34.10 25.99
CA GLY A 151 -27.88 35.49 26.42
C GLY A 151 -28.55 36.51 25.50
N GLY A 152 -28.69 37.76 25.97
CA GLY A 152 -29.23 38.86 25.19
C GLY A 152 -30.72 38.69 24.80
N ASP A 153 -31.02 38.86 23.53
CA ASP A 153 -32.32 38.63 22.94
C ASP A 153 -32.55 37.16 22.53
N GLY A 154 -31.61 36.27 22.83
CA GLY A 154 -31.64 34.84 22.42
C GLY A 154 -31.29 34.59 20.96
N LEU A 155 -30.71 35.55 20.27
CA LEU A 155 -30.39 35.49 18.86
C LEU A 155 -28.90 35.68 18.64
N PHE A 156 -28.37 34.95 17.64
CA PHE A 156 -26.98 35.14 17.17
C PHE A 156 -26.87 36.45 16.39
N ASP A 157 -25.70 37.07 16.50
CA ASP A 157 -25.36 38.33 15.82
C ASP A 157 -24.19 38.17 14.83
N GLU A 158 -23.77 39.28 14.21
CA GLU A 158 -22.69 39.30 13.22
C GLU A 158 -21.32 38.96 13.83
N ARG A 159 -21.12 39.27 15.10
CA ARG A 159 -19.89 38.92 15.85
C ARG A 159 -19.83 37.42 16.08
N ASP A 160 -20.95 36.79 16.52
CA ASP A 160 -21.06 35.34 16.68
C ASP A 160 -20.75 34.63 15.36
N ARG A 161 -21.26 35.18 14.23
CA ARG A 161 -21.03 34.66 12.88
C ARG A 161 -19.56 34.67 12.49
N GLN A 162 -18.87 35.79 12.75
CA GLN A 162 -17.43 35.91 12.46
C GLN A 162 -16.59 34.97 13.32
N VAL A 163 -16.91 34.85 14.60
CA VAL A 163 -16.25 33.95 15.54
C VAL A 163 -16.45 32.49 15.13
N LEU A 164 -17.69 32.03 14.90
CA LEU A 164 -17.95 30.64 14.52
C LEU A 164 -17.25 30.29 13.21
N ARG A 165 -17.25 31.19 12.23
CA ARG A 165 -16.56 31.00 10.95
C ARG A 165 -15.06 30.78 11.15
N ALA A 166 -14.42 31.58 11.99
CA ALA A 166 -13.00 31.44 12.25
C ALA A 166 -12.67 30.16 13.04
N LEU A 167 -13.50 29.81 14.05
CA LEU A 167 -13.35 28.58 14.81
C LEU A 167 -13.58 27.34 13.95
N ALA A 168 -14.57 27.36 13.06
CA ALA A 168 -14.83 26.27 12.12
C ALA A 168 -13.67 26.07 11.14
N SER A 169 -13.08 27.16 10.64
CA SER A 169 -11.89 27.09 9.78
C SER A 169 -10.67 26.53 10.54
N SER A 170 -10.47 26.93 11.79
CA SER A 170 -9.38 26.40 12.63
C SER A 170 -9.59 24.92 12.94
N ALA A 171 -10.81 24.52 13.30
CA ALA A 171 -11.17 23.11 13.52
C ALA A 171 -10.97 22.27 12.25
N ALA A 172 -11.38 22.78 11.08
CA ALA A 172 -11.17 22.12 9.81
C ALA A 172 -9.69 21.86 9.52
N MET A 173 -8.83 22.85 9.76
CA MET A 173 -7.37 22.70 9.59
C MET A 173 -6.81 21.64 10.54
N ALA A 174 -7.21 21.70 11.81
CA ALA A 174 -6.75 20.77 12.86
C ALA A 174 -7.17 19.32 12.53
N ILE A 175 -8.44 19.10 12.16
CA ILE A 175 -8.96 17.78 11.73
C ILE A 175 -8.18 17.25 10.54
N ARG A 176 -7.98 18.08 9.52
CA ARG A 176 -7.22 17.69 8.33
C ARG A 176 -5.80 17.28 8.65
N ASN A 177 -5.10 18.08 9.45
CA ASN A 177 -3.73 17.78 9.86
C ASN A 177 -3.65 16.47 10.66
N ALA A 178 -4.55 16.26 11.61
CA ALA A 178 -4.62 15.02 12.39
C ALA A 178 -4.87 13.80 11.50
N THR A 179 -5.79 13.90 10.54
CA THR A 179 -6.09 12.83 9.58
C THR A 179 -4.90 12.50 8.69
N LEU A 180 -4.22 13.53 8.14
CA LEU A 180 -3.02 13.34 7.32
C LEU A 180 -1.88 12.71 8.12
N THR A 181 -1.63 13.19 9.33
CA THR A 181 -0.58 12.62 10.20
C THR A 181 -0.85 11.16 10.51
N ARG A 182 -2.09 10.80 10.84
CA ARG A 182 -2.48 9.41 11.10
C ARG A 182 -2.28 8.52 9.87
N SER A 183 -2.67 9.00 8.68
CA SER A 183 -2.47 8.27 7.43
C SER A 183 -0.99 8.06 7.13
N LEU A 184 -0.14 9.07 7.36
CA LEU A 184 1.32 8.96 7.17
C LEU A 184 1.95 7.94 8.15
N VAL A 185 1.56 7.97 9.41
CA VAL A 185 2.05 7.01 10.42
C VAL A 185 1.67 5.58 10.04
N GLU A 186 0.43 5.36 9.60
CA GLU A 186 -0.02 4.02 9.18
C GLU A 186 0.70 3.56 7.91
N GLN A 187 0.89 4.44 6.92
CA GLN A 187 1.69 4.12 5.74
C GLN A 187 3.13 3.75 6.09
N GLN A 188 3.77 4.50 6.99
CA GLN A 188 5.13 4.19 7.46
C GLN A 188 5.19 2.86 8.21
N ARG A 189 4.17 2.53 8.99
CA ARG A 189 4.09 1.24 9.69
C ARG A 189 4.02 0.09 8.69
N VAL A 190 3.10 0.16 7.73
CA VAL A 190 2.96 -0.87 6.68
C VAL A 190 4.25 -1.01 5.87
N GLN A 191 4.88 0.11 5.52
CA GLN A 191 6.15 0.09 4.79
C GLN A 191 7.26 -0.64 5.57
N ARG A 192 7.38 -0.39 6.87
CA ARG A 192 8.37 -1.09 7.73
C ARG A 192 8.09 -2.59 7.83
N GLU A 193 6.82 -2.98 7.95
CA GLU A 193 6.43 -4.39 7.97
C GLU A 193 6.83 -5.09 6.64
N LEU A 194 6.64 -4.41 5.50
CA LEU A 194 7.09 -4.92 4.19
C LEU A 194 8.63 -5.04 4.08
N GLU A 195 9.37 -4.08 4.61
CA GLU A 195 10.83 -4.11 4.63
C GLU A 195 11.36 -5.31 5.44
N LEU A 196 10.75 -5.60 6.60
CA LEU A 196 11.09 -6.80 7.38
C LEU A 196 10.81 -8.10 6.62
N VAL A 197 9.69 -8.18 5.88
CA VAL A 197 9.39 -9.35 5.03
C VAL A 197 10.43 -9.48 3.92
N ALA A 198 10.86 -8.37 3.29
CA ALA A 198 11.90 -8.38 2.27
C ALA A 198 13.24 -8.89 2.80
N GLU A 199 13.65 -8.47 4.00
CA GLU A 199 14.85 -9.00 4.66
C GLU A 199 14.76 -10.52 4.89
N LEU A 200 13.61 -11.02 5.34
CA LEU A 200 13.39 -12.45 5.51
C LEU A 200 13.46 -13.21 4.17
N GLN A 201 12.90 -12.63 3.09
CA GLN A 201 12.98 -13.23 1.76
C GLN A 201 14.42 -13.33 1.25
N GLN A 202 15.23 -12.27 1.45
CA GLN A 202 16.64 -12.30 1.07
C GLN A 202 17.43 -13.43 1.76
N HIS A 203 17.06 -13.82 2.98
CA HIS A 203 17.67 -14.94 3.68
C HIS A 203 17.26 -16.32 3.11
N LEU A 204 16.17 -16.39 2.34
CA LEU A 204 15.78 -17.63 1.64
C LEU A 204 16.58 -17.85 0.36
N LEU A 205 17.09 -16.79 -0.24
CA LEU A 205 17.89 -16.87 -1.46
C LEU A 205 19.29 -17.43 -1.16
N PRO A 206 19.94 -18.12 -2.11
CA PRO A 206 21.27 -18.66 -1.91
C PRO A 206 22.29 -17.55 -1.74
N LYS A 207 23.26 -17.79 -0.85
CA LYS A 207 24.38 -16.87 -0.68
C LYS A 207 25.25 -16.85 -1.95
N ARG A 208 25.90 -15.72 -2.18
CA ARG A 208 26.86 -15.57 -3.29
C ARG A 208 27.91 -16.69 -3.23
N GLN A 209 28.11 -17.37 -4.35
CA GLN A 209 29.06 -18.46 -4.48
C GLN A 209 30.37 -17.98 -5.08
N PRO A 210 31.49 -18.72 -4.85
CA PRO A 210 32.76 -18.48 -5.58
C PRO A 210 32.55 -18.57 -7.08
N ALA A 211 33.39 -17.88 -7.87
CA ALA A 211 33.34 -17.88 -9.33
C ALA A 211 33.45 -19.30 -9.93
N SER A 212 34.13 -20.20 -9.23
CA SER A 212 34.29 -21.62 -9.63
C SER A 212 33.05 -22.48 -9.43
N PHE A 213 31.99 -21.98 -8.74
CA PHE A 213 30.78 -22.73 -8.57
C PHE A 213 29.95 -22.71 -9.87
N PRO A 214 29.39 -23.85 -10.31
CA PRO A 214 28.78 -23.95 -11.64
C PRO A 214 27.42 -23.29 -11.76
N VAL A 215 26.84 -22.79 -10.68
CA VAL A 215 25.51 -22.15 -10.68
C VAL A 215 25.59 -20.78 -10.03
N HIS A 216 25.11 -19.77 -10.74
CA HIS A 216 24.98 -18.41 -10.23
C HIS A 216 23.57 -17.90 -10.50
N GLY A 217 23.04 -17.05 -9.61
CA GLY A 217 21.73 -16.44 -9.76
C GLY A 217 21.72 -15.03 -9.18
N LEU A 218 20.75 -14.26 -9.66
CA LEU A 218 20.51 -12.90 -9.22
C LEU A 218 19.00 -12.66 -9.21
N ASN A 219 18.52 -11.97 -8.17
CA ASN A 219 17.16 -11.50 -8.06
C ASN A 219 17.16 -9.99 -7.75
N LEU A 220 16.40 -9.21 -8.51
CA LEU A 220 16.16 -7.79 -8.29
C LEU A 220 14.66 -7.57 -8.15
N PRO A 221 14.16 -7.31 -6.94
CA PRO A 221 12.77 -7.01 -6.73
C PRO A 221 12.35 -5.69 -7.40
N ALA A 222 11.20 -5.66 -8.07
CA ALA A 222 10.59 -4.43 -8.59
C ALA A 222 9.93 -3.60 -7.49
N ARG A 223 9.55 -4.24 -6.38
CA ARG A 223 8.92 -3.64 -5.20
C ARG A 223 9.69 -4.02 -3.94
N THR A 224 9.14 -3.66 -2.79
CA THR A 224 9.74 -4.00 -1.48
C THR A 224 9.87 -5.51 -1.27
N VAL A 225 8.88 -6.29 -1.71
CA VAL A 225 8.88 -7.77 -1.63
C VAL A 225 8.74 -8.36 -3.03
N SER A 226 9.35 -9.52 -3.25
CA SER A 226 9.37 -10.23 -4.53
C SER A 226 8.40 -11.41 -4.55
N GLY A 227 7.77 -11.66 -5.70
CA GLY A 227 7.10 -12.93 -6.04
C GLY A 227 8.08 -13.98 -6.52
N ASP A 228 9.19 -13.55 -7.11
CA ASP A 228 10.23 -14.39 -7.65
C ASP A 228 11.14 -14.97 -6.59
N PHE A 229 11.63 -16.17 -6.86
CA PHE A 229 12.71 -16.80 -6.10
C PHE A 229 13.56 -17.69 -6.99
N TYR A 230 14.79 -17.91 -6.57
CA TYR A 230 15.65 -18.94 -7.11
C TYR A 230 16.41 -19.61 -5.97
N ASP A 231 16.81 -20.85 -6.19
CA ASP A 231 17.61 -21.58 -5.25
C ASP A 231 18.49 -22.61 -5.95
N PHE A 232 19.63 -22.92 -5.37
CA PHE A 232 20.46 -24.04 -5.75
C PHE A 232 21.28 -24.54 -4.56
N PHE A 233 21.50 -25.82 -4.48
CA PHE A 233 22.23 -26.43 -3.40
C PHE A 233 22.78 -27.80 -3.81
N PRO A 234 23.94 -28.23 -3.26
CA PRO A 234 24.45 -29.55 -3.49
C PRO A 234 23.54 -30.62 -2.88
N VAL A 235 23.31 -31.69 -3.64
CA VAL A 235 22.68 -32.93 -3.19
C VAL A 235 23.72 -34.04 -3.30
N GLY A 236 23.46 -35.22 -2.77
CA GLY A 236 24.44 -36.29 -2.76
C GLY A 236 25.14 -36.54 -4.12
N ASP A 237 26.32 -37.10 -4.11
CA ASP A 237 27.13 -37.48 -5.27
C ASP A 237 27.57 -36.33 -6.17
N GLY A 238 27.87 -35.15 -5.59
CA GLY A 238 28.36 -33.97 -6.32
C GLY A 238 27.32 -33.28 -7.21
N ARG A 239 26.09 -33.77 -7.25
CA ARG A 239 25.01 -33.18 -8.03
C ARG A 239 24.47 -31.91 -7.38
N ILE A 240 23.89 -31.04 -8.18
CA ILE A 240 23.32 -29.76 -7.74
C ILE A 240 21.86 -29.69 -8.14
N SER A 241 20.99 -29.57 -7.16
CA SER A 241 19.58 -29.21 -7.40
C SER A 241 19.47 -27.70 -7.61
N PHE A 242 18.67 -27.27 -8.57
CA PHE A 242 18.35 -25.88 -8.80
C PHE A 242 16.86 -25.68 -9.05
N THR A 243 16.37 -24.49 -8.69
CA THR A 243 14.99 -24.08 -8.91
C THR A 243 14.90 -22.57 -9.15
N LEU A 244 13.95 -22.16 -9.99
CA LEU A 244 13.54 -20.79 -10.14
C LEU A 244 12.02 -20.78 -10.29
N GLY A 245 11.34 -19.85 -9.66
CA GLY A 245 9.89 -19.75 -9.72
C GLY A 245 9.41 -18.32 -9.53
N ASP A 246 8.23 -18.06 -10.07
CA ASP A 246 7.50 -16.81 -9.95
C ASP A 246 6.06 -17.08 -9.50
N VAL A 247 5.61 -16.29 -8.52
CA VAL A 247 4.28 -16.40 -7.91
C VAL A 247 3.34 -15.37 -8.51
N THR A 248 2.19 -15.82 -8.98
CA THR A 248 1.14 -14.90 -9.46
C THR A 248 0.66 -13.96 -8.37
N GLY A 249 0.55 -12.67 -8.74
CA GLY A 249 0.09 -11.62 -7.82
C GLY A 249 1.24 -10.82 -7.24
N LYS A 250 0.92 -9.87 -6.37
CA LYS A 250 1.91 -8.92 -5.81
C LYS A 250 1.64 -8.67 -4.33
N GLY A 251 2.68 -8.27 -3.61
CA GLY A 251 2.60 -7.93 -2.19
C GLY A 251 2.73 -9.12 -1.24
N ILE A 252 2.23 -8.98 -0.01
CA ILE A 252 2.47 -9.93 1.09
C ILE A 252 2.00 -11.35 0.77
N GLN A 253 0.87 -11.51 0.07
CA GLN A 253 0.34 -12.84 -0.24
C GLN A 253 1.26 -13.60 -1.22
N ALA A 254 1.76 -12.93 -2.27
CA ALA A 254 2.74 -13.50 -3.18
C ALA A 254 4.04 -13.82 -2.46
N ALA A 255 4.52 -12.91 -1.62
CA ALA A 255 5.72 -13.09 -0.80
C ALA A 255 5.66 -14.33 0.14
N LEU A 256 4.50 -14.58 0.75
CA LEU A 256 4.31 -15.76 1.62
C LEU A 256 4.25 -17.06 0.82
N LEU A 257 3.58 -17.06 -0.34
CA LEU A 257 3.52 -18.24 -1.20
C LEU A 257 4.90 -18.55 -1.79
N MET A 258 5.66 -17.51 -2.19
CA MET A 258 7.06 -17.64 -2.62
C MET A 258 7.92 -18.31 -1.54
N ALA A 259 7.85 -17.80 -0.29
CA ALA A 259 8.60 -18.36 0.82
C ALA A 259 8.24 -19.84 1.09
N LYS A 260 6.95 -20.19 0.95
CA LYS A 260 6.50 -21.58 1.04
C LYS A 260 7.07 -22.42 -0.10
N ALA A 261 6.92 -22.00 -1.35
CA ALA A 261 7.38 -22.73 -2.53
C ALA A 261 8.89 -22.95 -2.50
N SER A 262 9.68 -21.90 -2.20
CA SER A 262 11.13 -21.96 -2.05
C SER A 262 11.55 -22.92 -0.93
N SER A 263 10.89 -22.84 0.24
CA SER A 263 11.19 -23.74 1.37
C SER A 263 10.87 -25.19 1.07
N LEU A 264 9.74 -25.48 0.38
CA LEU A 264 9.39 -26.83 -0.06
C LEU A 264 10.41 -27.35 -1.07
N ALA A 265 10.78 -26.56 -2.08
CA ALA A 265 11.77 -26.95 -3.08
C ALA A 265 13.12 -27.31 -2.43
N ARG A 266 13.62 -26.49 -1.50
CA ARG A 266 14.86 -26.75 -0.78
C ARG A 266 14.77 -27.96 0.16
N CYS A 267 13.69 -28.11 0.91
CA CYS A 267 13.55 -29.19 1.87
C CYS A 267 13.39 -30.55 1.17
N LEU A 268 12.45 -30.63 0.22
CA LEU A 268 12.13 -31.87 -0.49
C LEU A 268 13.21 -32.23 -1.51
N GLY A 269 13.85 -31.26 -2.16
CA GLY A 269 14.92 -31.48 -3.13
C GLY A 269 16.19 -32.10 -2.57
N LYS A 270 16.36 -32.13 -1.25
CA LYS A 270 17.44 -32.87 -0.58
C LYS A 270 17.23 -34.38 -0.62
N THR A 271 16.01 -34.85 -0.82
CA THR A 271 15.64 -36.28 -0.80
C THR A 271 15.02 -36.73 -2.12
N ILE A 272 14.28 -35.86 -2.80
CA ILE A 272 13.64 -36.15 -4.09
C ILE A 272 14.52 -35.55 -5.19
N HIS A 273 15.26 -36.40 -5.90
CA HIS A 273 16.23 -35.97 -6.91
C HIS A 273 15.68 -35.98 -8.34
N ARG A 274 14.43 -36.43 -8.52
CA ARG A 274 13.75 -36.34 -9.82
C ARG A 274 12.93 -35.06 -9.90
N PRO A 275 13.24 -34.12 -10.80
CA PRO A 275 12.58 -32.83 -10.89
C PRO A 275 11.06 -32.89 -11.06
N GLY A 276 10.57 -33.81 -11.88
CA GLY A 276 9.13 -33.98 -12.12
C GLY A 276 8.38 -34.55 -10.91
N GLU A 277 9.01 -35.44 -10.13
CA GLU A 277 8.46 -35.97 -8.89
C GLU A 277 8.44 -34.88 -7.80
N LEU A 278 9.51 -34.10 -7.70
CA LEU A 278 9.61 -32.96 -6.77
C LEU A 278 8.50 -31.93 -7.03
N LEU A 279 8.29 -31.54 -8.30
CA LEU A 279 7.19 -30.65 -8.67
C LEU A 279 5.82 -31.21 -8.33
N GLY A 280 5.61 -32.52 -8.50
CA GLY A 280 4.36 -33.19 -8.15
C GLY A 280 4.02 -33.12 -6.67
N VAL A 281 5.03 -33.27 -5.80
CA VAL A 281 4.85 -33.11 -4.35
C VAL A 281 4.60 -31.66 -3.99
N ILE A 282 5.38 -30.73 -4.53
CA ILE A 282 5.20 -29.27 -4.31
C ILE A 282 3.80 -28.84 -4.76
N ASN A 283 3.33 -29.33 -5.92
CA ASN A 283 1.99 -28.99 -6.42
C ASN A 283 0.89 -29.36 -5.42
N ARG A 284 0.90 -30.56 -4.88
CA ARG A 284 -0.08 -30.99 -3.88
C ARG A 284 -0.04 -30.11 -2.64
N GLU A 285 1.14 -29.88 -2.08
CA GLU A 285 1.33 -29.06 -0.88
C GLU A 285 0.88 -27.59 -1.08
N ILE A 286 1.05 -27.04 -2.28
CA ILE A 286 0.58 -25.70 -2.62
C ILE A 286 -0.93 -25.71 -2.79
N CYS A 287 -1.52 -26.66 -3.51
CA CYS A 287 -2.98 -26.77 -3.71
C CYS A 287 -3.74 -26.86 -2.40
N ASP A 288 -3.20 -27.61 -1.42
CA ASP A 288 -3.85 -27.82 -0.12
C ASP A 288 -3.95 -26.54 0.73
N SER A 289 -3.10 -25.54 0.48
CA SER A 289 -2.95 -24.37 1.35
C SER A 289 -2.99 -23.02 0.64
N ALA A 290 -2.93 -22.98 -0.68
CA ALA A 290 -2.94 -21.73 -1.41
C ALA A 290 -4.31 -21.03 -1.34
N THR A 291 -4.30 -19.72 -1.24
CA THR A 291 -5.50 -18.91 -1.42
C THR A 291 -6.02 -19.11 -2.84
N ARG A 292 -7.34 -19.29 -3.02
CA ARG A 292 -7.96 -19.54 -4.33
C ARG A 292 -7.48 -18.55 -5.39
N GLY A 293 -6.97 -19.09 -6.51
CA GLY A 293 -6.53 -18.33 -7.67
C GLY A 293 -5.05 -17.95 -7.68
N MET A 294 -4.27 -18.33 -6.67
CA MET A 294 -2.82 -18.14 -6.66
C MET A 294 -2.11 -19.43 -7.10
N PHE A 295 -1.12 -19.29 -7.94
CA PHE A 295 -0.29 -20.39 -8.46
C PHE A 295 1.16 -19.92 -8.61
N VAL A 296 2.06 -20.86 -8.84
CA VAL A 296 3.49 -20.60 -9.01
C VAL A 296 3.97 -21.23 -10.31
N THR A 297 4.60 -20.43 -11.17
CA THR A 297 5.36 -20.96 -12.27
C THR A 297 6.73 -21.39 -11.79
N MET A 298 7.21 -22.58 -12.15
CA MET A 298 8.47 -23.09 -11.61
C MET A 298 9.25 -23.92 -12.64
N VAL A 299 10.56 -23.73 -12.62
CA VAL A 299 11.53 -24.69 -13.18
C VAL A 299 12.27 -25.35 -12.04
N VAL A 300 12.32 -26.67 -12.03
CA VAL A 300 13.16 -27.44 -11.12
C VAL A 300 14.09 -28.29 -11.95
N GLY A 301 15.37 -28.38 -11.53
CA GLY A 301 16.34 -29.21 -12.24
C GLY A 301 17.41 -29.82 -11.35
N LEU A 302 18.08 -30.79 -11.91
CA LEU A 302 19.25 -31.46 -11.34
C LEU A 302 20.39 -31.37 -12.35
N TYR A 303 21.51 -30.82 -11.93
CA TYR A 303 22.75 -30.75 -12.69
C TYR A 303 23.77 -31.76 -12.14
N GLU A 304 24.38 -32.51 -13.03
CA GLU A 304 25.43 -33.50 -12.77
C GLU A 304 26.76 -32.98 -13.32
N PRO A 305 27.63 -32.35 -12.51
CA PRO A 305 28.90 -31.73 -13.01
C PRO A 305 29.83 -32.72 -13.66
N ASP A 306 29.87 -33.98 -13.21
CA ASP A 306 30.78 -35.03 -13.72
C ASP A 306 30.46 -35.43 -15.17
N THR A 307 29.15 -35.37 -15.53
CA THR A 307 28.67 -35.79 -16.86
C THR A 307 28.26 -34.62 -17.74
N GLY A 308 28.11 -33.42 -17.17
CA GLY A 308 27.53 -32.25 -17.85
C GLY A 308 26.03 -32.41 -18.14
N LYS A 309 25.38 -33.42 -17.55
CA LYS A 309 23.97 -33.70 -17.78
C LYS A 309 23.10 -32.80 -16.91
N VAL A 310 22.04 -32.27 -17.50
CA VAL A 310 20.95 -31.58 -16.81
C VAL A 310 19.65 -32.31 -17.07
N THR A 311 18.91 -32.58 -16.00
CA THR A 311 17.51 -33.01 -16.04
C THR A 311 16.67 -31.92 -15.45
N LEU A 312 15.62 -31.47 -16.15
CA LEU A 312 14.72 -30.43 -15.66
C LEU A 312 13.25 -30.73 -15.96
N ALA A 313 12.38 -30.10 -15.17
CA ALA A 313 10.94 -30.07 -15.39
C ALA A 313 10.45 -28.61 -15.30
N ASN A 314 9.58 -28.21 -16.23
CA ASN A 314 9.03 -26.87 -16.33
C ASN A 314 7.51 -26.89 -16.11
N ALA A 315 7.07 -26.22 -15.03
CA ALA A 315 5.67 -26.09 -14.65
C ALA A 315 5.18 -24.66 -14.98
N GLY A 316 4.84 -24.40 -16.23
CA GLY A 316 4.24 -23.15 -16.68
C GLY A 316 5.14 -21.93 -16.64
N HIS A 317 6.46 -22.11 -16.52
CA HIS A 317 7.44 -21.02 -16.42
C HIS A 317 8.03 -20.66 -17.78
N GLU A 318 8.65 -19.47 -17.87
CA GLU A 318 9.41 -19.05 -19.05
C GLU A 318 10.38 -20.14 -19.50
N PRO A 319 10.49 -20.38 -20.83
CA PRO A 319 11.32 -21.46 -21.34
C PRO A 319 12.82 -21.25 -21.03
N PRO A 320 13.47 -22.10 -20.21
CA PRO A 320 14.91 -22.06 -20.07
C PRO A 320 15.62 -22.11 -21.40
N LEU A 321 16.73 -21.39 -21.51
CA LEU A 321 17.52 -21.20 -22.72
C LEU A 321 18.93 -21.75 -22.56
N LEU A 322 19.27 -22.81 -23.31
CA LEU A 322 20.64 -23.35 -23.40
C LEU A 322 21.32 -22.79 -24.65
N ILE A 323 22.45 -22.11 -24.46
CA ILE A 323 23.30 -21.57 -25.55
C ILE A 323 24.59 -22.36 -25.58
N TYR A 324 24.88 -22.98 -26.71
CA TYR A 324 26.11 -23.75 -26.94
C TYR A 324 27.27 -22.87 -27.44
N PRO A 325 28.53 -23.31 -27.30
CA PRO A 325 29.70 -22.56 -27.79
C PRO A 325 29.72 -22.34 -29.30
N ASP A 326 29.11 -23.24 -30.08
CA ASP A 326 28.99 -23.12 -31.54
C ASP A 326 27.92 -22.10 -31.98
N GLY A 327 27.24 -21.50 -31.02
CA GLY A 327 26.15 -20.56 -31.27
C GLY A 327 24.81 -21.21 -31.52
N SER A 328 24.66 -22.54 -31.48
CA SER A 328 23.35 -23.18 -31.48
C SER A 328 22.62 -22.97 -30.15
N ARG A 329 21.29 -23.07 -30.18
CA ARG A 329 20.44 -22.91 -28.99
C ARG A 329 19.42 -24.03 -28.85
N ARG A 330 19.00 -24.29 -27.62
CA ARG A 330 17.85 -25.14 -27.29
C ARG A 330 17.02 -24.47 -26.21
N THR A 331 15.70 -24.46 -26.38
CA THR A 331 14.74 -23.98 -25.37
C THR A 331 13.96 -25.15 -24.79
N PHE A 332 13.45 -24.98 -23.58
CA PHE A 332 12.70 -25.98 -22.82
C PHE A 332 11.33 -25.44 -22.45
N PRO A 333 10.35 -25.45 -23.37
CA PRO A 333 9.01 -24.93 -23.13
C PRO A 333 8.33 -25.67 -21.98
N ALA A 334 7.35 -25.03 -21.36
CA ALA A 334 6.53 -25.66 -20.36
C ALA A 334 5.61 -26.71 -21.01
N GLU A 335 5.71 -27.96 -20.55
CA GLU A 335 4.85 -29.07 -20.96
C GLU A 335 3.74 -29.37 -19.94
N ALA A 336 3.67 -28.56 -18.88
CA ALA A 336 2.74 -28.67 -17.77
C ALA A 336 2.28 -27.28 -17.30
N PRO A 337 1.05 -27.16 -16.78
CA PRO A 337 0.61 -25.92 -16.17
C PRO A 337 1.37 -25.59 -14.88
N PRO A 338 1.28 -24.34 -14.37
CA PRO A 338 1.86 -23.95 -13.09
C PRO A 338 1.42 -24.82 -11.92
N VAL A 339 2.24 -24.89 -10.87
CA VAL A 339 1.88 -25.58 -9.62
C VAL A 339 0.86 -24.75 -8.82
N GLY A 340 -0.07 -25.44 -8.16
CA GLY A 340 -1.12 -24.81 -7.37
C GLY A 340 -2.47 -24.63 -8.11
N ILE A 341 -2.56 -25.03 -9.38
CA ILE A 341 -3.80 -24.95 -10.16
C ILE A 341 -4.74 -26.09 -9.83
N SER A 342 -4.24 -27.33 -9.82
CA SER A 342 -5.02 -28.52 -9.46
C SER A 342 -4.11 -29.59 -8.84
N PRO A 343 -4.54 -30.28 -7.79
CA PRO A 343 -3.75 -31.38 -7.20
C PRO A 343 -3.67 -32.61 -8.09
N GLU A 344 -4.60 -32.77 -9.03
CA GLU A 344 -4.78 -33.97 -9.89
C GLU A 344 -4.29 -33.73 -11.33
N LEU A 345 -3.25 -32.89 -11.53
CA LEU A 345 -2.76 -32.57 -12.88
C LEU A 345 -2.24 -33.78 -13.66
N PHE A 346 -1.65 -34.74 -12.96
CA PHE A 346 -1.07 -35.94 -13.55
C PHE A 346 -1.44 -37.21 -12.75
N PRO A 347 -1.80 -38.33 -13.43
CA PRO A 347 -2.17 -39.58 -12.76
C PRO A 347 -1.10 -40.10 -11.80
N ASP A 348 0.18 -39.95 -12.18
CA ASP A 348 1.33 -40.44 -11.39
C ASP A 348 1.92 -39.32 -10.51
N ALA A 349 1.26 -38.17 -10.41
CA ALA A 349 1.74 -36.99 -9.70
C ALA A 349 3.18 -36.58 -10.10
N ARG A 350 3.54 -36.78 -11.39
CA ARG A 350 4.86 -36.45 -11.94
C ARG A 350 4.72 -35.50 -13.12
N PHE A 351 5.48 -34.41 -13.06
CA PHE A 351 5.61 -33.49 -14.18
C PHE A 351 6.56 -34.06 -15.23
N PRO A 352 6.38 -33.75 -16.53
CA PRO A 352 7.29 -34.13 -17.60
C PRO A 352 8.73 -33.67 -17.32
N GLU A 353 9.69 -34.56 -17.59
CA GLU A 353 11.12 -34.27 -17.43
C GLU A 353 11.80 -34.26 -18.81
N VAL A 354 12.73 -33.32 -18.99
CA VAL A 354 13.56 -33.24 -20.19
C VAL A 354 15.02 -33.30 -19.78
N GLU A 355 15.81 -34.05 -20.56
CA GLU A 355 17.26 -34.19 -20.37
C GLU A 355 18.01 -33.41 -21.46
N ALA A 356 19.15 -32.84 -21.07
CA ALA A 356 20.08 -32.15 -21.95
C ALA A 356 21.51 -32.36 -21.47
N GLN A 357 22.45 -32.21 -22.43
CA GLN A 357 23.87 -32.07 -22.13
C GLN A 357 24.28 -30.62 -22.28
N LEU A 358 24.99 -30.07 -21.30
CA LEU A 358 25.48 -28.69 -21.37
C LEU A 358 26.51 -28.52 -22.50
N GLY A 359 27.39 -29.50 -22.71
CA GLY A 359 28.37 -29.47 -23.81
C GLY A 359 29.21 -28.20 -23.81
N HIS A 360 29.66 -27.76 -22.64
CA HIS A 360 30.33 -26.47 -22.38
C HIS A 360 29.48 -25.23 -22.71
N GLY A 361 28.17 -25.40 -22.90
CA GLY A 361 27.19 -24.33 -23.03
C GLY A 361 26.77 -23.77 -21.68
N SER A 362 25.94 -22.72 -21.73
CA SER A 362 25.34 -22.08 -20.55
C SER A 362 23.84 -22.23 -20.60
N LEU A 363 23.23 -22.80 -19.58
CA LEU A 363 21.78 -22.90 -19.40
C LEU A 363 21.31 -21.72 -18.53
N TYR A 364 20.43 -20.91 -19.09
CA TYR A 364 19.80 -19.79 -18.41
C TYR A 364 18.37 -20.12 -18.03
N VAL A 365 17.99 -19.85 -16.78
CA VAL A 365 16.62 -19.88 -16.28
C VAL A 365 16.29 -18.49 -15.80
N PHE A 366 15.14 -17.93 -16.20
CA PHE A 366 14.81 -16.53 -15.92
C PHE A 366 13.31 -16.33 -15.82
N SER A 367 12.87 -15.33 -15.05
CA SER A 367 11.48 -14.91 -14.97
C SER A 367 11.09 -13.99 -16.14
N ASP A 368 9.80 -13.78 -16.32
CA ASP A 368 9.25 -12.88 -17.36
C ASP A 368 9.72 -11.43 -17.21
N GLY A 369 10.03 -10.97 -16.00
CA GLY A 369 10.62 -9.66 -15.77
C GLY A 369 11.92 -9.40 -16.52
N VAL A 370 12.64 -10.46 -16.96
CA VAL A 370 13.82 -10.32 -17.84
C VAL A 370 13.41 -10.07 -19.28
N THR A 371 12.44 -10.80 -19.80
CA THR A 371 11.99 -10.68 -21.21
C THR A 371 11.02 -9.52 -21.42
N GLU A 372 10.17 -9.23 -20.44
CA GLU A 372 9.25 -8.09 -20.47
C GLU A 372 9.90 -6.78 -20.02
N GLY A 373 11.06 -6.88 -19.39
CA GLY A 373 11.85 -5.73 -18.91
C GLY A 373 12.32 -4.84 -20.05
N ARG A 374 12.55 -3.56 -19.74
CA ARG A 374 12.97 -2.55 -20.70
C ARG A 374 14.41 -2.10 -20.41
N ILE A 375 15.26 -2.14 -21.41
CA ILE A 375 16.62 -1.64 -21.30
C ILE A 375 16.67 -0.15 -21.64
N GLY A 376 17.17 0.69 -20.71
CA GLY A 376 17.32 2.13 -20.95
C GLY A 376 16.01 2.89 -21.24
N GLY A 377 14.85 2.39 -20.76
CA GLY A 377 13.55 3.00 -21.00
C GLY A 377 12.98 2.81 -22.41
N GLY A 378 13.60 1.94 -23.22
CA GLY A 378 13.20 1.62 -24.59
C GLY A 378 12.06 0.58 -24.68
N GLU A 379 12.06 -0.20 -25.76
CA GLU A 379 11.15 -1.34 -25.96
C GLU A 379 11.49 -2.51 -25.03
N GLN A 380 10.53 -3.43 -24.86
CA GLN A 380 10.76 -4.69 -24.14
C GLN A 380 11.89 -5.49 -24.79
N LEU A 381 12.72 -6.14 -23.95
CA LEU A 381 13.86 -6.90 -24.45
C LEU A 381 13.44 -8.08 -25.32
N GLY A 382 12.41 -8.81 -24.91
CA GLY A 382 11.95 -10.02 -25.57
C GLY A 382 12.96 -11.18 -25.51
N ALA A 383 12.55 -12.36 -25.93
CA ALA A 383 13.42 -13.54 -25.94
C ALA A 383 14.62 -13.39 -26.88
N ASP A 384 14.43 -12.82 -28.07
CA ASP A 384 15.53 -12.63 -29.04
C ASP A 384 16.52 -11.55 -28.60
N GLY A 385 16.02 -10.49 -27.95
CA GLY A 385 16.87 -9.47 -27.35
C GLY A 385 17.71 -10.02 -26.21
N LEU A 386 17.10 -10.84 -25.34
CA LEU A 386 17.82 -11.53 -24.26
C LEU A 386 18.91 -12.44 -24.83
N GLU A 387 18.61 -13.25 -25.83
CA GLU A 387 19.60 -14.11 -26.47
C GLU A 387 20.78 -13.30 -27.02
N THR A 388 20.47 -12.23 -27.73
CA THR A 388 21.52 -11.32 -28.29
C THR A 388 22.39 -10.76 -27.19
N LEU A 389 21.79 -10.33 -26.08
CA LEU A 389 22.51 -9.80 -24.92
C LEU A 389 23.41 -10.88 -24.29
N LEU A 390 22.87 -12.08 -24.02
CA LEU A 390 23.62 -13.20 -23.44
C LEU A 390 24.84 -13.59 -24.29
N ARG A 391 24.67 -13.64 -25.60
CA ARG A 391 25.76 -13.91 -26.56
C ARG A 391 26.87 -12.84 -26.52
N SER A 392 26.46 -11.57 -26.44
CA SER A 392 27.42 -10.46 -26.38
C SER A 392 28.30 -10.48 -25.12
N LEU A 393 27.79 -11.09 -24.04
CA LEU A 393 28.45 -11.19 -22.73
C LEU A 393 29.10 -12.55 -22.46
N SER A 394 29.09 -13.49 -23.41
CA SER A 394 29.61 -14.86 -23.23
C SER A 394 31.08 -14.94 -22.80
N GLY A 395 31.88 -13.91 -23.07
CA GLY A 395 33.27 -13.80 -22.63
C GLY A 395 33.46 -13.56 -21.14
N LEU A 396 32.45 -13.04 -20.44
CA LEU A 396 32.51 -12.71 -19.00
C LEU A 396 32.27 -13.96 -18.13
N PRO A 397 32.85 -14.01 -16.92
CA PRO A 397 32.48 -14.99 -15.89
C PRO A 397 30.98 -14.93 -15.59
N ALA A 398 30.37 -16.07 -15.20
CA ALA A 398 28.94 -16.18 -14.99
C ALA A 398 28.37 -15.12 -14.03
N ALA A 399 28.98 -14.95 -12.86
CA ALA A 399 28.51 -13.98 -11.86
C ALA A 399 28.58 -12.53 -12.37
N GLU A 400 29.71 -12.15 -13.04
CA GLU A 400 29.86 -10.82 -13.61
C GLU A 400 28.87 -10.56 -14.76
N ARG A 401 28.61 -11.59 -15.58
CA ARG A 401 27.64 -11.54 -16.66
C ARG A 401 26.24 -11.21 -16.14
N LEU A 402 25.80 -11.86 -15.04
CA LEU A 402 24.50 -11.58 -14.43
C LEU A 402 24.42 -10.16 -13.87
N GLU A 403 25.49 -9.66 -13.24
CA GLU A 403 25.55 -8.28 -12.75
C GLU A 403 25.47 -7.24 -13.89
N VAL A 404 26.17 -7.49 -15.00
CA VAL A 404 26.07 -6.62 -16.18
C VAL A 404 24.69 -6.64 -16.79
N ILE A 405 24.04 -7.80 -16.88
CA ILE A 405 22.64 -7.92 -17.34
C ILE A 405 21.75 -7.08 -16.44
N ALA A 406 21.77 -7.31 -15.14
CA ALA A 406 20.97 -6.61 -14.16
C ALA A 406 21.13 -5.08 -14.24
N SER A 407 22.38 -4.61 -14.39
CA SER A 407 22.68 -3.17 -14.48
C SER A 407 22.04 -2.47 -15.69
N LYS A 408 21.68 -3.20 -16.74
CA LYS A 408 21.02 -2.65 -17.92
C LYS A 408 19.53 -2.35 -17.71
N PHE A 409 18.90 -3.02 -16.74
CA PHE A 409 17.49 -2.81 -16.39
C PHE A 409 17.31 -1.75 -15.29
N VAL A 410 18.34 -1.52 -14.48
CA VAL A 410 18.28 -0.52 -13.41
C VAL A 410 18.52 0.87 -13.98
N HIS A 411 17.50 1.73 -13.95
CA HIS A 411 17.62 3.12 -14.36
C HIS A 411 17.09 4.03 -13.24
N PRO A 412 17.75 5.15 -12.90
CA PRO A 412 17.33 6.03 -11.80
C PRO A 412 15.90 6.54 -11.90
N ASP A 413 15.43 6.80 -13.12
CA ASP A 413 14.12 7.43 -13.38
C ASP A 413 13.02 6.44 -13.81
N THR A 414 13.35 5.15 -13.92
CA THR A 414 12.39 4.14 -14.37
C THR A 414 12.44 2.92 -13.46
N PRO A 415 11.45 2.72 -12.58
CA PRO A 415 11.40 1.53 -11.75
C PRO A 415 11.22 0.27 -12.61
N LEU A 416 11.69 -0.86 -12.11
CA LEU A 416 11.43 -2.16 -12.73
C LEU A 416 9.92 -2.40 -12.83
N HIS A 417 9.48 -2.96 -13.94
CA HIS A 417 8.07 -3.25 -14.18
C HIS A 417 7.62 -4.49 -13.40
N ASP A 418 8.46 -5.51 -13.38
CA ASP A 418 8.28 -6.74 -12.60
C ASP A 418 9.60 -7.21 -12.01
N ASP A 419 9.53 -8.20 -11.11
CA ASP A 419 10.69 -8.79 -10.46
C ASP A 419 11.61 -9.42 -11.52
N LEU A 420 12.89 -9.16 -11.44
CA LEU A 420 13.88 -9.66 -12.40
C LEU A 420 14.72 -10.73 -11.73
N THR A 421 14.52 -11.97 -12.15
CA THR A 421 15.29 -13.11 -11.66
C THR A 421 15.92 -13.86 -12.80
N ILE A 422 17.22 -14.11 -12.69
CA ILE A 422 17.99 -14.87 -13.69
C ILE A 422 19.00 -15.75 -12.99
N MET A 423 19.13 -16.98 -13.47
CA MET A 423 20.10 -17.96 -13.03
C MET A 423 20.83 -18.56 -14.24
N VAL A 424 22.11 -18.86 -14.07
CA VAL A 424 22.92 -19.54 -15.08
C VAL A 424 23.58 -20.78 -14.50
N ILE A 425 23.54 -21.87 -15.25
CA ILE A 425 24.23 -23.13 -14.97
C ILE A 425 25.22 -23.35 -16.10
N GLU A 426 26.51 -23.46 -15.78
CA GLU A 426 27.57 -23.71 -16.77
C GLU A 426 28.72 -24.52 -16.14
N GLU A 427 29.48 -25.23 -16.99
CA GLU A 427 30.66 -25.92 -16.51
C GLU A 427 31.73 -24.90 -16.07
N PRO A 428 32.42 -25.12 -14.93
CA PRO A 428 33.54 -24.28 -14.53
C PRO A 428 34.60 -24.24 -15.61
N ARG A 429 35.11 -23.04 -15.92
CA ARG A 429 36.19 -22.87 -16.93
C ARG A 429 37.44 -23.62 -16.52
N ALA A 430 38.19 -24.12 -17.53
CA ALA A 430 39.47 -24.78 -17.30
C ALA A 430 40.42 -23.79 -16.58
N GLY A 431 40.80 -24.12 -15.35
CA GLY A 431 41.61 -23.25 -14.47
C GLY A 431 40.88 -22.72 -13.24
N GLU A 432 39.53 -22.83 -13.17
CA GLU A 432 38.69 -22.45 -12.03
C GLU A 432 38.21 -23.67 -11.20
N ARG A 433 38.64 -24.90 -11.56
CA ARG A 433 38.31 -26.10 -10.78
C ARG A 433 39.03 -26.02 -9.43
N PRO A 434 38.30 -26.23 -8.29
CA PRO A 434 38.85 -26.16 -6.95
C PRO A 434 39.98 -27.17 -6.69
#